data_e502fe35aaac196a333611915ef52d2a
#
_entry.id   e502fe35aaac196a333611915ef52d2a
#
_cell.length_a   1.000
_cell.length_b   1.000
_cell.length_c   1.000
_cell.angle_alpha   90.00
_cell.angle_beta   90.00
_cell.angle_gamma   90.00
#
_symmetry.space_group_name_H-M   'P 1'
#
loop_
_entity.id
_entity.type
_entity.pdbx_description
1 polymer ?
#
loop_
_entity_poly.entity_id
_entity_poly.type
_entity_poly.pdbx_seq_one_letter_code
_entity_poly.pdbx_strand_id
1 'polypeptide(L)'
;ELEAQANDGRETGWDGLEELQELARLADEGELTAEFVGERPTDHRVDGADEGALDALIREVAADYDATLLTADFVQAETAEAKGLDVVYVEARERGTTEEGLLIEQFFDEDTMSVHLKTGTVPKAKRGTVGDMHYLEIGAEPTAESQMAEWADDVVETARTSTDGFLELSEPGMKIVQYGSYRIAVARPPFADGIEITAVRPIVQTDLDDYEYAE
;
A
#
# COMPACT_ATOMS: atom_id res chain seq x y z
N GLU A 1 18.10 -6.20 -5.31
CA GLU A 1 17.07 -6.53 -4.30
C GLU A 1 15.67 -6.18 -4.78
N LEU A 2 15.39 -4.93 -5.22
CA LEU A 2 14.08 -4.51 -5.73
C LEU A 2 13.59 -5.42 -6.88
N GLU A 3 14.46 -5.75 -7.84
CA GLU A 3 14.14 -6.67 -8.94
C GLU A 3 13.74 -8.07 -8.41
N ALA A 4 14.46 -8.58 -7.40
CA ALA A 4 14.13 -9.88 -6.80
C ALA A 4 12.78 -9.81 -6.07
N GLN A 5 12.55 -8.76 -5.29
CA GLN A 5 11.27 -8.53 -4.59
C GLN A 5 10.10 -8.38 -5.59
N ALA A 6 10.31 -7.66 -6.70
CA ALA A 6 9.30 -7.50 -7.74
C ALA A 6 9.00 -8.84 -8.44
N ASN A 7 10.02 -9.66 -8.72
CA ASN A 7 9.86 -11.00 -9.30
C ASN A 7 9.16 -11.97 -8.34
N ASP A 8 9.36 -11.80 -7.03
CA ASP A 8 8.64 -12.54 -5.98
C ASP A 8 7.20 -12.03 -5.76
N GLY A 9 6.76 -11.03 -6.56
CA GLY A 9 5.42 -10.45 -6.47
C GLY A 9 5.25 -9.47 -5.31
N ARG A 10 6.35 -9.04 -4.66
CA ARG A 10 6.28 -8.08 -3.56
C ARG A 10 6.09 -6.68 -4.11
N GLU A 11 5.12 -5.96 -3.56
CA GLU A 11 4.78 -4.61 -3.96
C GLU A 11 5.94 -3.63 -3.71
N THR A 12 6.65 -3.77 -2.58
CA THR A 12 7.83 -2.95 -2.28
C THR A 12 8.91 -3.01 -3.37
N GLY A 13 9.00 -4.15 -4.09
CA GLY A 13 9.87 -4.28 -5.25
C GLY A 13 9.40 -3.43 -6.43
N TRP A 14 8.11 -3.42 -6.71
CA TRP A 14 7.50 -2.63 -7.79
C TRP A 14 7.54 -1.14 -7.48
N ASP A 15 7.15 -0.74 -6.27
CA ASP A 15 7.19 0.65 -5.82
C ASP A 15 8.63 1.20 -5.93
N GLY A 16 9.61 0.41 -5.48
CA GLY A 16 11.02 0.81 -5.60
C GLY A 16 11.54 0.90 -7.04
N LEU A 17 11.02 0.08 -7.97
CA LEU A 17 11.35 0.19 -9.39
C LEU A 17 10.70 1.41 -10.04
N GLU A 18 9.48 1.78 -9.65
CA GLU A 18 8.80 3.00 -10.10
C GLU A 18 9.55 4.25 -9.62
N GLU A 19 9.98 4.29 -8.36
CA GLU A 19 10.81 5.37 -7.82
C GLU A 19 12.15 5.52 -8.57
N LEU A 20 12.79 4.40 -8.93
CA LEU A 20 14.02 4.45 -9.74
C LEU A 20 13.76 5.00 -11.14
N GLN A 21 12.61 4.71 -11.75
CA GLN A 21 12.22 5.28 -13.04
C GLN A 21 11.97 6.79 -12.93
N GLU A 22 11.33 7.24 -11.85
CA GLU A 22 11.10 8.66 -11.61
C GLU A 22 12.43 9.40 -11.38
N LEU A 23 13.35 8.84 -10.61
CA LEU A 23 14.69 9.40 -10.44
C LEU A 23 15.45 9.49 -11.78
N ALA A 24 15.31 8.49 -12.64
CA ALA A 24 15.92 8.50 -13.97
C ALA A 24 15.32 9.62 -14.86
N ARG A 25 14.00 9.82 -14.78
CA ARG A 25 13.29 10.89 -15.51
C ARG A 25 13.77 12.27 -15.04
N LEU A 26 13.85 12.49 -13.73
CA LEU A 26 14.35 13.75 -13.16
C LEU A 26 15.80 14.03 -13.54
N ALA A 27 16.62 12.99 -13.65
CA ALA A 27 17.99 13.11 -14.10
C ALA A 27 18.08 13.51 -15.58
N ASP A 28 17.23 12.91 -16.45
CA ASP A 28 17.14 13.27 -17.88
C ASP A 28 16.66 14.72 -18.08
N GLU A 29 15.81 15.22 -17.21
CA GLU A 29 15.31 16.60 -17.20
C GLU A 29 16.35 17.59 -16.61
N GLY A 30 17.43 17.07 -16.01
CA GLY A 30 18.51 17.88 -15.42
C GLY A 30 18.17 18.47 -14.05
N GLU A 31 17.13 17.97 -13.38
CA GLU A 31 16.75 18.40 -12.03
C GLU A 31 17.64 17.79 -10.95
N LEU A 32 18.21 16.62 -11.21
CA LEU A 32 19.19 15.95 -10.35
C LEU A 32 20.23 15.19 -11.19
N THR A 33 21.26 14.67 -10.52
CA THR A 33 22.21 13.72 -11.11
C THR A 33 22.07 12.39 -10.36
N ALA A 34 21.78 11.30 -11.09
CA ALA A 34 21.71 9.96 -10.54
C ALA A 34 22.89 9.11 -11.06
N GLU A 35 23.55 8.41 -10.15
CA GLU A 35 24.65 7.50 -10.46
C GLU A 35 24.44 6.19 -9.68
N PHE A 36 24.57 5.05 -10.36
CA PHE A 36 24.54 3.75 -9.72
C PHE A 36 25.97 3.36 -9.34
N VAL A 37 26.21 3.23 -8.04
CA VAL A 37 27.52 2.95 -7.47
C VAL A 37 27.52 1.66 -6.64
N GLY A 38 28.71 1.13 -6.36
CA GLY A 38 28.91 -0.09 -5.60
C GLY A 38 29.04 -1.34 -6.47
N GLU A 39 29.43 -2.43 -5.84
CA GLU A 39 29.58 -3.74 -6.51
C GLU A 39 28.37 -4.64 -6.20
N ARG A 40 28.01 -5.46 -7.18
CA ARG A 40 26.98 -6.47 -6.98
C ARG A 40 27.45 -7.48 -5.92
N PRO A 41 26.66 -7.72 -4.84
CA PRO A 41 27.01 -8.75 -3.86
C PRO A 41 27.20 -10.10 -4.54
N THR A 42 28.26 -10.84 -4.20
CA THR A 42 28.46 -12.21 -4.71
C THR A 42 27.46 -13.17 -4.07
N ASP A 43 27.04 -14.21 -4.81
CA ASP A 43 26.03 -15.19 -4.37
C ASP A 43 26.30 -15.76 -2.97
N HIS A 44 27.55 -15.91 -2.56
CA HIS A 44 27.93 -16.35 -1.22
C HIS A 44 27.65 -15.34 -0.09
N ARG A 45 27.44 -14.06 -0.42
CA ARG A 45 27.04 -13.03 0.56
C ARG A 45 25.52 -12.88 0.66
N VAL A 46 24.79 -13.35 -0.32
CA VAL A 46 23.31 -13.24 -0.39
C VAL A 46 22.63 -14.47 0.21
N ASP A 47 23.15 -15.70 -0.05
CA ASP A 47 22.54 -16.97 0.41
C ASP A 47 22.72 -17.27 1.91
N GLY A 48 23.52 -16.51 2.63
CA GLY A 48 23.77 -16.67 4.08
C GLY A 48 23.82 -15.34 4.84
N ALA A 49 23.45 -14.25 4.17
CA ALA A 49 23.47 -12.94 4.80
C ALA A 49 22.24 -12.75 5.67
N ASP A 50 22.45 -12.67 6.99
CA ASP A 50 21.53 -11.94 7.86
C ASP A 50 21.20 -10.58 7.24
N GLU A 51 19.95 -10.09 7.44
CA GLU A 51 19.47 -8.79 6.95
C GLU A 51 20.48 -7.64 7.16
N GLY A 52 21.32 -7.73 8.20
CA GLY A 52 22.38 -6.76 8.49
C GLY A 52 23.58 -6.72 7.54
N ALA A 53 23.79 -7.72 6.66
CA ALA A 53 24.93 -7.70 5.74
C ALA A 53 24.73 -6.74 4.56
N LEU A 54 23.50 -6.61 4.09
CA LEU A 54 23.14 -5.66 3.03
C LEU A 54 23.24 -4.22 3.54
N ASP A 55 22.77 -3.97 4.76
CA ASP A 55 22.88 -2.67 5.42
C ASP A 55 24.32 -2.27 5.67
N ALA A 56 25.17 -3.24 6.00
CA ALA A 56 26.61 -2.99 6.14
C ALA A 56 27.25 -2.56 4.80
N LEU A 57 26.86 -3.21 3.69
CA LEU A 57 27.35 -2.84 2.36
C LEU A 57 26.91 -1.44 1.94
N ILE A 58 25.66 -1.07 2.21
CA ILE A 58 25.15 0.28 1.92
C ILE A 58 25.94 1.32 2.70
N ARG A 59 26.22 1.09 3.97
CA ARG A 59 27.05 1.99 4.81
C ARG A 59 28.50 2.06 4.32
N GLU A 60 29.07 0.95 3.84
CA GLU A 60 30.43 0.95 3.26
C GLU A 60 30.49 1.83 2.01
N VAL A 61 29.48 1.71 1.13
CA VAL A 61 29.39 2.56 -0.08
C VAL A 61 29.25 4.03 0.31
N ALA A 62 28.40 4.37 1.28
CA ALA A 62 28.26 5.75 1.75
C ALA A 62 29.57 6.30 2.30
N ALA A 63 30.32 5.50 3.05
CA ALA A 63 31.64 5.88 3.57
C ALA A 63 32.69 6.09 2.46
N ASP A 64 32.73 5.21 1.48
CA ASP A 64 33.71 5.25 0.37
C ASP A 64 33.52 6.49 -0.52
N TYR A 65 32.28 6.97 -0.63
CA TYR A 65 31.93 8.16 -1.42
C TYR A 65 31.83 9.45 -0.60
N ASP A 66 32.11 9.41 0.73
CA ASP A 66 31.91 10.52 1.64
C ASP A 66 30.52 11.14 1.50
N ALA A 67 29.51 10.26 1.38
CA ALA A 67 28.13 10.59 1.07
C ALA A 67 27.23 10.53 2.31
N THR A 68 26.20 11.36 2.32
CA THR A 68 25.15 11.29 3.33
C THR A 68 24.26 10.08 3.07
N LEU A 69 24.08 9.23 4.07
CA LEU A 69 23.14 8.09 4.02
C LEU A 69 21.72 8.59 4.26
N LEU A 70 20.84 8.37 3.29
CA LEU A 70 19.40 8.57 3.45
C LEU A 70 18.74 7.22 3.72
N THR A 71 18.07 7.09 4.86
CA THR A 71 17.42 5.82 5.24
C THR A 71 16.15 6.04 6.07
N ALA A 72 15.16 5.14 5.90
CA ALA A 72 13.98 5.05 6.76
C ALA A 72 14.13 3.93 7.82
N ASP A 73 15.23 3.19 7.83
CA ASP A 73 15.54 2.20 8.85
C ASP A 73 16.26 2.87 10.02
N PHE A 74 15.60 2.90 11.18
CA PHE A 74 16.14 3.51 12.39
C PHE A 74 17.41 2.83 12.87
N VAL A 75 17.49 1.49 12.82
CA VAL A 75 18.66 0.75 13.27
C VAL A 75 19.86 1.01 12.35
N GLN A 76 19.59 1.09 11.05
CA GLN A 76 20.62 1.46 10.06
C GLN A 76 21.11 2.90 10.27
N ALA A 77 20.20 3.85 10.55
CA ALA A 77 20.55 5.23 10.84
C ALA A 77 21.46 5.33 12.07
N GLU A 78 21.03 4.80 13.22
CA GLU A 78 21.80 4.80 14.46
C GLU A 78 23.19 4.12 14.30
N THR A 79 23.22 3.01 13.56
CA THR A 79 24.49 2.30 13.31
C THR A 79 25.44 3.11 12.43
N ALA A 80 24.92 3.84 11.44
CA ALA A 80 25.70 4.68 10.55
C ALA A 80 26.26 5.90 11.29
N GLU A 81 25.44 6.57 12.10
CA GLU A 81 25.88 7.68 12.97
C GLU A 81 26.95 7.23 13.97
N ALA A 82 26.78 6.07 14.60
CA ALA A 82 27.78 5.50 15.50
C ALA A 82 29.13 5.22 14.81
N LYS A 83 29.14 5.04 13.50
CA LYS A 83 30.34 4.87 12.67
C LYS A 83 30.87 6.20 12.10
N GLY A 84 30.22 7.32 12.39
CA GLY A 84 30.63 8.65 11.98
C GLY A 84 30.25 9.03 10.56
N LEU A 85 29.25 8.37 9.98
CA LEU A 85 28.66 8.75 8.70
C LEU A 85 27.65 9.89 8.89
N ASP A 86 27.56 10.76 7.91
CA ASP A 86 26.45 11.70 7.83
C ASP A 86 25.17 10.94 7.45
N VAL A 87 24.09 11.14 8.22
CA VAL A 87 22.83 10.42 8.04
C VAL A 87 21.66 11.39 8.00
N VAL A 88 20.75 11.15 7.08
CA VAL A 88 19.41 11.72 7.09
C VAL A 88 18.42 10.57 7.33
N TYR A 89 17.93 10.50 8.55
CA TYR A 89 16.84 9.58 8.89
C TYR A 89 15.52 10.18 8.43
N VAL A 90 14.85 9.48 7.55
CA VAL A 90 13.48 9.80 7.12
C VAL A 90 12.55 8.97 7.99
N GLU A 91 11.97 9.60 9.01
CA GLU A 91 10.87 8.94 9.71
C GLU A 91 9.87 8.47 8.66
N ALA A 92 9.54 7.17 8.69
CA ALA A 92 8.35 6.72 8.02
C ALA A 92 7.26 7.70 8.45
N ARG A 93 6.73 8.49 7.54
CA ARG A 93 5.61 9.35 7.88
C ARG A 93 4.56 8.39 8.44
N GLU A 94 4.44 8.35 9.77
CA GLU A 94 3.15 8.14 10.36
C GLU A 94 2.33 9.27 9.72
N ARG A 95 1.69 8.99 8.58
CA ARG A 95 0.56 9.81 8.21
C ARG A 95 -0.30 9.72 9.43
N GLY A 96 -0.27 10.83 10.20
CA GLY A 96 -1.01 10.92 11.43
C GLY A 96 -2.35 10.31 11.13
N THR A 97 -2.84 9.48 12.03
CA THR A 97 -4.21 9.06 12.05
C THR A 97 -5.01 10.33 11.74
N THR A 98 -5.26 10.57 10.46
CA THR A 98 -6.25 11.53 10.07
C THR A 98 -7.51 10.93 10.66
N GLU A 99 -8.15 11.66 11.54
CA GLU A 99 -9.50 11.35 12.03
C GLU A 99 -10.49 11.26 10.84
N GLU A 100 -10.01 11.45 9.63
CA GLU A 100 -10.68 11.26 8.36
C GLU A 100 -10.46 9.81 7.95
N GLY A 101 -11.52 9.01 8.07
CA GLY A 101 -11.59 7.65 7.56
C GLY A 101 -11.29 7.56 6.06
N LEU A 102 -11.48 6.40 5.47
CA LEU A 102 -11.25 6.18 4.04
C LEU A 102 -12.10 7.10 3.17
N LEU A 103 -11.54 7.64 2.09
CA LEU A 103 -12.27 8.47 1.13
C LEU A 103 -13.55 7.80 0.61
N ILE A 104 -13.58 6.47 0.52
CA ILE A 104 -14.75 5.70 0.11
C ILE A 104 -15.85 5.63 1.17
N GLU A 105 -15.60 6.03 2.42
CA GLU A 105 -16.63 6.05 3.47
C GLU A 105 -17.74 7.05 3.19
N GLN A 106 -17.48 8.06 2.37
CA GLN A 106 -18.52 8.98 1.88
C GLN A 106 -19.71 8.28 1.20
N PHE A 107 -19.53 7.05 0.75
CA PHE A 107 -20.57 6.24 0.09
C PHE A 107 -21.36 5.37 1.07
N PHE A 108 -20.94 5.30 2.32
CA PHE A 108 -21.55 4.49 3.36
C PHE A 108 -22.44 5.34 4.27
N ASP A 109 -23.65 4.88 4.46
CA ASP A 109 -24.57 5.32 5.50
C ASP A 109 -24.92 4.13 6.44
N GLU A 110 -25.81 4.34 7.40
CA GLU A 110 -26.13 3.33 8.42
C GLU A 110 -26.67 2.02 7.80
N ASP A 111 -27.36 2.12 6.67
CA ASP A 111 -28.00 0.99 5.98
C ASP A 111 -27.13 0.41 4.83
N THR A 112 -25.94 0.94 4.60
CA THR A 112 -25.08 0.49 3.50
C THR A 112 -24.22 -0.70 3.93
N MET A 113 -24.47 -1.87 3.30
CA MET A 113 -23.69 -3.10 3.51
C MET A 113 -22.48 -3.17 2.60
N SER A 114 -22.61 -2.77 1.35
CA SER A 114 -21.50 -2.78 0.39
C SER A 114 -21.59 -1.66 -0.63
N VAL A 115 -20.40 -1.22 -1.08
CA VAL A 115 -20.24 -0.22 -2.14
C VAL A 115 -19.45 -0.85 -3.27
N HIS A 116 -19.84 -0.56 -4.50
CA HIS A 116 -19.24 -1.08 -5.72
C HIS A 116 -18.94 0.09 -6.65
N LEU A 117 -17.64 0.35 -6.81
CA LEU A 117 -17.11 1.42 -7.65
C LEU A 117 -16.35 0.80 -8.81
N LYS A 118 -16.53 1.32 -10.00
CA LYS A 118 -15.82 0.88 -11.21
C LYS A 118 -15.60 2.06 -12.13
N THR A 119 -14.42 2.16 -12.71
CA THR A 119 -14.09 3.19 -13.70
C THR A 119 -15.13 3.26 -14.80
N GLY A 120 -15.63 4.47 -15.07
CA GLY A 120 -16.60 4.75 -16.14
C GLY A 120 -18.03 4.31 -15.84
N THR A 121 -18.34 3.90 -14.59
CA THR A 121 -19.71 3.53 -14.20
C THR A 121 -20.18 4.36 -13.01
N VAL A 122 -21.51 4.51 -12.88
CA VAL A 122 -22.11 5.17 -11.72
C VAL A 122 -21.89 4.31 -10.47
N PRO A 123 -21.42 4.89 -9.34
CA PRO A 123 -21.29 4.19 -8.06
C PRO A 123 -22.57 3.49 -7.63
N LYS A 124 -22.44 2.26 -7.11
CA LYS A 124 -23.55 1.46 -6.65
C LYS A 124 -23.35 0.97 -5.23
N ALA A 125 -24.44 0.83 -4.50
CA ALA A 125 -24.43 0.28 -3.15
C ALA A 125 -25.53 -0.75 -2.94
N LYS A 126 -25.28 -1.64 -2.01
CA LYS A 126 -26.25 -2.53 -1.45
C LYS A 126 -26.70 -1.99 -0.10
N ARG A 127 -27.95 -1.57 -0.01
CA ARG A 127 -28.55 -0.92 1.16
C ARG A 127 -29.80 -1.65 1.63
N GLY A 128 -30.08 -1.56 2.91
CA GLY A 128 -31.27 -2.12 3.53
C GLY A 128 -30.96 -2.94 4.76
N THR A 129 -31.94 -3.73 5.19
CA THR A 129 -31.84 -4.61 6.36
C THR A 129 -31.81 -6.08 5.91
N VAL A 130 -31.49 -6.98 6.84
CA VAL A 130 -31.47 -8.43 6.57
C VAL A 130 -32.85 -8.88 6.07
N GLY A 131 -32.90 -9.42 4.85
CA GLY A 131 -34.13 -9.87 4.20
C GLY A 131 -34.80 -8.82 3.29
N ASP A 132 -34.39 -7.55 3.35
CA ASP A 132 -34.92 -6.47 2.50
C ASP A 132 -33.78 -5.59 1.99
N MET A 133 -32.95 -6.14 1.08
CA MET A 133 -31.76 -5.51 0.53
C MET A 133 -31.99 -5.05 -0.90
N HIS A 134 -31.59 -3.83 -1.19
CA HIS A 134 -31.70 -3.21 -2.51
C HIS A 134 -30.34 -2.84 -3.08
N TYR A 135 -30.13 -3.10 -4.38
CA TYR A 135 -28.95 -2.67 -5.12
C TYR A 135 -29.28 -1.39 -5.88
N LEU A 136 -28.65 -0.29 -5.49
CA LEU A 136 -29.02 1.06 -5.90
C LEU A 136 -27.81 1.80 -6.52
N GLU A 137 -28.09 2.69 -7.46
CA GLU A 137 -27.13 3.71 -7.88
C GLU A 137 -27.09 4.81 -6.82
N ILE A 138 -25.88 5.16 -6.35
CA ILE A 138 -25.66 6.15 -5.29
C ILE A 138 -24.87 7.36 -5.75
N GLY A 139 -24.49 7.41 -7.03
CA GLY A 139 -23.86 8.54 -7.68
C GLY A 139 -24.76 9.15 -8.77
N ALA A 140 -24.44 10.38 -9.18
CA ALA A 140 -25.11 11.04 -10.29
C ALA A 140 -24.39 10.83 -11.64
N GLU A 141 -23.07 10.62 -11.59
CA GLU A 141 -22.20 10.53 -12.76
C GLU A 141 -21.27 9.33 -12.67
N PRO A 142 -20.80 8.80 -13.82
CA PRO A 142 -19.78 7.78 -13.86
C PRO A 142 -18.47 8.26 -13.21
N THR A 143 -17.78 7.37 -12.50
CA THR A 143 -16.49 7.65 -11.87
C THR A 143 -15.39 7.84 -12.91
N ALA A 144 -14.58 8.88 -12.77
CA ALA A 144 -13.39 9.07 -13.58
C ALA A 144 -12.27 8.12 -13.14
N GLU A 145 -11.36 7.78 -14.05
CA GLU A 145 -10.22 6.91 -13.76
C GLU A 145 -9.30 7.51 -12.68
N SER A 146 -9.08 8.83 -12.72
CA SER A 146 -8.27 9.53 -11.70
C SER A 146 -8.88 9.47 -10.31
N GLN A 147 -10.21 9.57 -10.18
CA GLN A 147 -10.89 9.38 -8.89
C GLN A 147 -10.76 7.95 -8.37
N MET A 148 -10.91 6.98 -9.27
CA MET A 148 -10.79 5.57 -8.90
C MET A 148 -9.36 5.23 -8.47
N ALA A 149 -8.35 5.82 -9.12
CA ALA A 149 -6.95 5.68 -8.73
C ALA A 149 -6.71 6.26 -7.33
N GLU A 150 -7.18 7.50 -7.09
CA GLU A 150 -7.07 8.17 -5.79
C GLU A 150 -7.71 7.34 -4.65
N TRP A 151 -8.93 6.84 -4.84
CA TRP A 151 -9.61 6.02 -3.83
C TRP A 151 -8.94 4.66 -3.61
N ALA A 152 -8.43 4.05 -4.68
CA ALA A 152 -7.72 2.78 -4.58
C ALA A 152 -6.39 2.92 -3.83
N ASP A 153 -5.66 4.00 -4.07
CA ASP A 153 -4.39 4.31 -3.41
C ASP A 153 -4.63 4.69 -1.94
N ASP A 154 -5.67 5.51 -1.65
CA ASP A 154 -6.09 5.86 -0.30
C ASP A 154 -6.39 4.61 0.55
N VAL A 155 -7.18 3.67 0.03
CA VAL A 155 -7.53 2.41 0.71
C VAL A 155 -6.29 1.61 1.07
N VAL A 156 -5.37 1.44 0.12
CA VAL A 156 -4.17 0.64 0.31
C VAL A 156 -3.20 1.31 1.27
N GLU A 157 -3.00 2.62 1.12
CA GLU A 157 -2.06 3.38 1.93
C GLU A 157 -2.54 3.53 3.36
N THR A 158 -3.83 3.83 3.56
CA THR A 158 -4.43 3.92 4.90
C THR A 158 -4.32 2.58 5.64
N ALA A 159 -4.57 1.46 4.97
CA ALA A 159 -4.44 0.15 5.59
C ALA A 159 -2.99 -0.21 5.97
N ARG A 160 -1.99 0.29 5.24
CA ARG A 160 -0.57 0.06 5.54
C ARG A 160 -0.06 0.90 6.70
N THR A 161 -0.60 2.09 6.86
CA THR A 161 -0.12 3.08 7.83
C THR A 161 -0.94 3.09 9.12
N SER A 162 -2.14 2.50 9.12
CA SER A 162 -3.03 2.44 10.27
C SER A 162 -2.80 1.19 11.12
N THR A 163 -2.99 1.34 12.43
CA THR A 163 -3.02 0.20 13.37
C THR A 163 -4.26 -0.68 13.20
N ASP A 164 -5.31 -0.14 12.59
CA ASP A 164 -6.60 -0.81 12.41
C ASP A 164 -6.75 -1.46 11.02
N GLY A 165 -5.67 -1.43 10.21
CA GLY A 165 -5.65 -1.91 8.84
C GLY A 165 -4.51 -2.88 8.54
N PHE A 166 -4.73 -3.77 7.57
CA PHE A 166 -3.68 -4.61 6.97
C PHE A 166 -4.10 -5.10 5.58
N LEU A 167 -3.09 -5.46 4.79
CA LEU A 167 -3.32 -6.15 3.51
C LEU A 167 -3.43 -7.65 3.74
N GLU A 168 -4.61 -8.21 3.47
CA GLU A 168 -4.87 -9.65 3.53
C GLU A 168 -4.29 -10.37 2.31
N LEU A 169 -4.36 -9.72 1.14
CA LEU A 169 -3.81 -10.18 -0.13
C LEU A 169 -3.17 -9.00 -0.86
N SER A 170 -1.98 -9.20 -1.41
CA SER A 170 -1.30 -8.23 -2.27
C SER A 170 -0.66 -8.96 -3.45
N GLU A 171 -1.36 -8.97 -4.57
CA GLU A 171 -0.93 -9.56 -5.84
C GLU A 171 -0.95 -8.48 -6.92
N PRO A 172 -0.14 -8.60 -7.98
CA PRO A 172 -0.19 -7.66 -9.09
C PRO A 172 -1.62 -7.56 -9.66
N GLY A 173 -2.21 -6.37 -9.59
CA GLY A 173 -3.57 -6.09 -10.06
C GLY A 173 -4.70 -6.51 -9.13
N MET A 174 -4.43 -7.07 -7.94
CA MET A 174 -5.46 -7.45 -6.97
C MET A 174 -4.97 -7.26 -5.55
N LYS A 175 -5.72 -6.49 -4.75
CA LYS A 175 -5.47 -6.30 -3.32
C LYS A 175 -6.73 -6.55 -2.53
N ILE A 176 -6.59 -7.20 -1.38
CA ILE A 176 -7.66 -7.32 -0.38
C ILE A 176 -7.15 -6.67 0.89
N VAL A 177 -7.91 -5.71 1.35
CA VAL A 177 -7.61 -4.88 2.52
C VAL A 177 -8.65 -5.12 3.60
N GLN A 178 -8.18 -5.29 4.83
CA GLN A 178 -9.02 -5.19 6.02
C GLN A 178 -8.70 -3.86 6.70
N TYR A 179 -9.72 -3.05 6.98
CA TYR A 179 -9.59 -1.78 7.69
C TYR A 179 -10.79 -1.58 8.62
N GLY A 180 -10.56 -1.62 9.92
CA GLY A 180 -11.64 -1.61 10.90
C GLY A 180 -12.68 -2.69 10.60
N SER A 181 -13.93 -2.30 10.40
CA SER A 181 -15.03 -3.19 10.01
C SER A 181 -15.14 -3.42 8.50
N TYR A 182 -14.33 -2.74 7.68
CA TYR A 182 -14.39 -2.86 6.23
C TYR A 182 -13.48 -3.96 5.71
N ARG A 183 -14.00 -4.76 4.77
CA ARG A 183 -13.19 -5.61 3.90
C ARG A 183 -13.32 -5.10 2.48
N ILE A 184 -12.19 -4.74 1.87
CA ILE A 184 -12.15 -3.99 0.62
C ILE A 184 -11.30 -4.76 -0.39
N ALA A 185 -11.87 -5.03 -1.55
CA ALA A 185 -11.15 -5.59 -2.69
C ALA A 185 -10.89 -4.47 -3.70
N VAL A 186 -9.64 -4.30 -4.09
CA VAL A 186 -9.20 -3.39 -5.15
C VAL A 186 -8.66 -4.25 -6.29
N ALA A 187 -9.28 -4.15 -7.46
CA ALA A 187 -8.84 -4.85 -8.67
C ALA A 187 -8.42 -3.84 -9.76
N ARG A 188 -7.35 -4.18 -10.48
CA ARG A 188 -6.80 -3.41 -11.60
C ARG A 188 -6.49 -4.37 -12.77
N PRO A 189 -6.21 -3.90 -13.97
CA PRO A 189 -5.70 -4.79 -15.02
C PRO A 189 -4.46 -5.59 -14.56
N PRO A 190 -4.32 -6.88 -14.88
CA PRO A 190 -5.15 -7.64 -15.82
C PRO A 190 -6.37 -8.33 -15.20
N PHE A 191 -6.61 -8.23 -13.90
CA PHE A 191 -7.75 -8.90 -13.23
C PHE A 191 -9.10 -8.25 -13.56
N ALA A 192 -9.11 -6.95 -13.84
CA ALA A 192 -10.28 -6.19 -14.25
C ALA A 192 -9.98 -5.38 -15.51
N ASP A 193 -11.02 -4.93 -16.22
CA ASP A 193 -10.92 -4.08 -17.42
C ASP A 193 -10.73 -2.59 -17.09
N GLY A 194 -10.64 -2.24 -15.82
CA GLY A 194 -10.39 -0.93 -15.25
C GLY A 194 -10.18 -1.07 -13.75
N ILE A 195 -10.13 0.04 -13.03
CA ILE A 195 -10.05 0.00 -11.57
C ILE A 195 -11.43 -0.30 -11.01
N GLU A 196 -11.52 -1.31 -10.16
CA GLU A 196 -12.71 -1.70 -9.42
C GLU A 196 -12.43 -1.73 -7.92
N ILE A 197 -13.34 -1.17 -7.12
CA ILE A 197 -13.29 -1.21 -5.67
C ILE A 197 -14.61 -1.78 -5.16
N THR A 198 -14.54 -2.85 -4.39
CA THR A 198 -15.68 -3.38 -3.66
C THR A 198 -15.38 -3.35 -2.19
N ALA A 199 -16.10 -2.53 -1.44
CA ALA A 199 -15.99 -2.43 0.00
C ALA A 199 -17.25 -3.00 0.68
N VAL A 200 -17.06 -3.83 1.68
CA VAL A 200 -18.14 -4.48 2.45
C VAL A 200 -17.92 -4.21 3.92
N ARG A 201 -19.00 -3.89 4.65
CA ARG A 201 -18.98 -3.89 6.11
C ARG A 201 -20.23 -4.64 6.63
N PRO A 202 -20.16 -5.36 7.75
CA PRO A 202 -21.34 -5.96 8.36
C PRO A 202 -22.25 -4.86 8.93
N ILE A 203 -23.54 -4.94 8.65
CA ILE A 203 -24.55 -4.05 9.26
C ILE A 203 -24.97 -4.58 10.64
N VAL A 204 -24.93 -5.91 10.81
CA VAL A 204 -25.29 -6.59 12.06
C VAL A 204 -24.08 -7.42 12.51
N GLN A 205 -23.60 -7.14 13.70
CA GLN A 205 -22.70 -8.08 14.38
C GLN A 205 -23.57 -9.15 15.03
N THR A 206 -23.39 -10.40 14.58
CA THR A 206 -24.00 -11.59 15.21
C THR A 206 -22.97 -12.22 16.12
N ASP A 207 -23.25 -12.29 17.41
CA ASP A 207 -22.47 -13.07 18.36
C ASP A 207 -22.87 -14.54 18.35
N LEU A 208 -22.01 -15.43 18.83
CA LEU A 208 -22.30 -16.85 18.94
C LEU A 208 -23.55 -17.15 19.78
N ASP A 209 -23.88 -16.27 20.72
CA ASP A 209 -25.03 -16.36 21.58
C ASP A 209 -26.38 -16.08 20.84
N ASP A 210 -26.31 -15.47 19.65
CA ASP A 210 -27.47 -15.22 18.78
C ASP A 210 -27.92 -16.48 17.99
N TYR A 211 -27.11 -17.54 18.03
CA TYR A 211 -27.46 -18.82 17.39
C TYR A 211 -28.17 -19.78 18.37
N GLU A 212 -29.45 -20.10 18.10
CA GLU A 212 -30.08 -21.21 18.75
C GLU A 212 -29.48 -22.53 18.22
N TYR A 213 -28.69 -23.19 19.05
CA TYR A 213 -28.22 -24.55 18.73
C TYR A 213 -29.38 -25.51 18.88
N ALA A 214 -29.68 -26.28 17.84
CA ALA A 214 -30.61 -27.40 17.94
C ALA A 214 -30.00 -28.47 18.88
N GLU A 215 -30.77 -28.88 19.90
CA GLU A 215 -30.43 -30.00 20.79
C GLU A 215 -30.33 -31.35 20.04
#